data_84eeec35de9a0bd725c2acc50f31f280
#
_entry.id   84eeec35de9a0bd725c2acc50f31f280
#
_cell.length_a   1.000
_cell.length_b   1.000
_cell.length_c   1.000
_cell.angle_alpha   90.00
_cell.angle_beta   90.00
_cell.angle_gamma   90.00
#
_symmetry.space_group_name_H-M   'P 1'
#
loop_
_entity.id
_entity.type
_entity.pdbx_description
1 polymer ?
#
loop_
_entity_poly.entity_id
_entity_poly.type
_entity_poly.pdbx_seq_one_letter_code
_entity_poly.pdbx_strand_id
1 'polypeptide(L)'
;MTFGFSALGKILKMGCQPDTISLTTLMKGLCINNDVGKALDFHDDLIAKGFQLGVVSYGTMINGLCKAGKTRVAVKLLQKMTRRPVKPDLVMYNMIIDGFCKEGLTTEAYDLFCEMIDRGISPNVVTYSSLIHGFCVMDKWPEAVKLFNEMRLKDINPNVYTFSILVDAFCKEGSMTKAEAIVATMMKCGEKPNDVTNNSLMEGYCLMNNVFESKRLFNKMVGSGLAPCVISYNILINGLCKMKMVDEAMSLFKEMHRKSFTPDIVTYSSLVDGLFKSGRISDVQDIIYEMHDRGCAPNIVFYSTLLDGLCKSHHLDQAISLFRQIVKQGIRPNTYTYTILIA
;
A
#
# COMPACT_ATOMS: atom_id res chain seq x y z
N MET A 1 -27.14 -0.63 2.15
CA MET A 1 -27.40 -0.66 3.63
C MET A 1 -28.87 -0.50 3.97
N THR A 2 -29.62 0.43 3.36
CA THR A 2 -31.07 0.62 3.61
C THR A 2 -31.90 -0.67 3.51
N PHE A 3 -31.61 -1.50 2.50
CA PHE A 3 -32.28 -2.79 2.32
C PHE A 3 -32.00 -3.79 3.47
N GLY A 4 -30.75 -3.88 3.94
CA GLY A 4 -30.40 -4.77 5.06
C GLY A 4 -31.11 -4.41 6.37
N PHE A 5 -31.19 -3.11 6.71
CA PHE A 5 -31.93 -2.66 7.87
C PHE A 5 -33.46 -2.80 7.71
N SER A 6 -33.97 -2.65 6.46
CA SER A 6 -35.38 -2.94 6.15
C SER A 6 -35.73 -4.42 6.36
N ALA A 7 -34.81 -5.32 5.93
CA ALA A 7 -34.96 -6.77 6.18
C ALA A 7 -34.94 -7.09 7.68
N LEU A 8 -33.99 -6.50 8.45
CA LEU A 8 -33.96 -6.65 9.90
C LEU A 8 -35.30 -6.17 10.55
N GLY A 9 -35.78 -5.00 10.09
CA GLY A 9 -37.10 -4.49 10.58
C GLY A 9 -38.26 -5.42 10.29
N LYS A 10 -38.25 -6.13 9.13
CA LYS A 10 -39.26 -7.15 8.81
C LYS A 10 -39.14 -8.38 9.73
N ILE A 11 -37.93 -8.88 9.96
CA ILE A 11 -37.64 -10.03 10.85
C ILE A 11 -38.24 -9.73 12.26
N LEU A 12 -37.94 -8.54 12.79
CA LEU A 12 -38.44 -8.12 14.11
C LEU A 12 -39.98 -7.97 14.14
N LYS A 13 -40.59 -7.43 13.08
CA LYS A 13 -42.07 -7.31 12.98
C LYS A 13 -42.76 -8.67 12.87
N MET A 14 -42.09 -9.68 12.34
CA MET A 14 -42.58 -11.07 12.29
C MET A 14 -42.41 -11.81 13.63
N GLY A 15 -41.93 -11.14 14.67
CA GLY A 15 -41.69 -11.75 15.98
C GLY A 15 -40.46 -12.67 16.02
N CYS A 16 -39.65 -12.71 14.94
CA CYS A 16 -38.46 -13.51 14.89
C CYS A 16 -37.28 -12.74 15.53
N GLN A 17 -36.42 -13.45 16.28
CA GLN A 17 -35.17 -12.88 16.77
C GLN A 17 -34.06 -13.05 15.72
N PRO A 18 -33.36 -11.96 15.32
CA PRO A 18 -32.23 -12.06 14.44
C PRO A 18 -31.08 -12.79 15.15
N ASP A 19 -30.39 -13.65 14.41
CA ASP A 19 -29.21 -14.34 14.90
C ASP A 19 -27.96 -13.42 14.90
N THR A 20 -26.91 -13.85 15.61
CA THR A 20 -25.65 -13.10 15.70
C THR A 20 -24.95 -12.98 14.34
N ILE A 21 -25.20 -13.89 13.39
CA ILE A 21 -24.61 -13.87 12.04
C ILE A 21 -25.24 -12.69 11.25
N SER A 22 -26.56 -12.59 11.23
CA SER A 22 -27.30 -11.50 10.57
C SER A 22 -26.87 -10.13 11.12
N LEU A 23 -26.79 -10.01 12.46
CA LEU A 23 -26.38 -8.78 13.12
C LEU A 23 -24.90 -8.41 12.79
N THR A 24 -24.00 -9.40 12.81
CA THR A 24 -22.58 -9.21 12.44
C THR A 24 -22.43 -8.81 10.98
N THR A 25 -23.27 -9.37 10.09
CA THR A 25 -23.28 -9.02 8.67
C THR A 25 -23.68 -7.56 8.44
N LEU A 26 -24.66 -7.05 9.19
CA LEU A 26 -25.08 -5.64 9.15
C LEU A 26 -23.96 -4.72 9.66
N MET A 27 -23.30 -5.07 10.78
CA MET A 27 -22.13 -4.33 11.29
C MET A 27 -21.01 -4.29 10.26
N LYS A 28 -20.68 -5.44 9.63
CA LYS A 28 -19.69 -5.53 8.56
C LYS A 28 -20.05 -4.62 7.38
N GLY A 29 -21.31 -4.61 6.97
CA GLY A 29 -21.79 -3.77 5.89
C GLY A 29 -21.66 -2.27 6.22
N LEU A 30 -21.94 -1.84 7.45
CA LEU A 30 -21.71 -0.46 7.90
C LEU A 30 -20.22 -0.10 7.85
N CYS A 31 -19.34 -0.99 8.32
CA CYS A 31 -17.89 -0.79 8.26
C CYS A 31 -17.38 -0.66 6.81
N ILE A 32 -17.86 -1.50 5.88
CA ILE A 32 -17.48 -1.43 4.46
C ILE A 32 -17.90 -0.11 3.82
N ASN A 33 -19.07 0.44 4.20
CA ASN A 33 -19.56 1.74 3.72
C ASN A 33 -18.91 2.94 4.44
N ASN A 34 -17.88 2.72 5.24
CA ASN A 34 -17.19 3.73 6.04
C ASN A 34 -18.09 4.42 7.13
N ASP A 35 -19.27 3.85 7.41
CA ASP A 35 -20.19 4.32 8.46
C ASP A 35 -19.84 3.71 9.84
N VAL A 36 -18.56 3.76 10.23
CA VAL A 36 -18.06 3.06 11.43
C VAL A 36 -18.68 3.61 12.74
N GLY A 37 -19.07 4.89 12.74
CA GLY A 37 -19.81 5.48 13.87
C GLY A 37 -21.14 4.77 14.09
N LYS A 38 -21.96 4.66 13.04
CA LYS A 38 -23.24 3.94 13.10
C LYS A 38 -23.07 2.46 13.44
N ALA A 39 -21.95 1.84 13.02
CA ALA A 39 -21.64 0.47 13.39
C ALA A 39 -21.40 0.31 14.89
N LEU A 40 -20.72 1.27 15.53
CA LEU A 40 -20.50 1.31 16.98
C LEU A 40 -21.81 1.53 17.74
N ASP A 41 -22.60 2.51 17.32
CA ASP A 41 -23.91 2.79 17.93
C ASP A 41 -24.81 1.53 17.86
N PHE A 42 -24.84 0.88 16.69
CA PHE A 42 -25.60 -0.35 16.51
C PHE A 42 -25.07 -1.50 17.37
N HIS A 43 -23.75 -1.65 17.49
CA HIS A 43 -23.12 -2.62 18.39
C HIS A 43 -23.50 -2.38 19.85
N ASP A 44 -23.40 -1.12 20.32
CA ASP A 44 -23.72 -0.78 21.71
C ASP A 44 -25.23 -0.94 22.00
N ASP A 45 -26.14 -0.62 21.04
CA ASP A 45 -27.57 -0.86 21.11
C ASP A 45 -27.91 -2.36 21.24
N LEU A 46 -27.24 -3.21 20.46
CA LEU A 46 -27.45 -4.66 20.55
C LEU A 46 -27.08 -5.20 21.91
N ILE A 47 -25.97 -4.71 22.46
CA ILE A 47 -25.53 -5.08 23.79
C ILE A 47 -26.52 -4.59 24.86
N ALA A 48 -27.05 -3.38 24.74
CA ALA A 48 -28.04 -2.82 25.64
C ALA A 48 -29.37 -3.62 25.62
N LYS A 49 -29.69 -4.20 24.46
CA LYS A 49 -30.87 -5.08 24.28
C LYS A 49 -30.63 -6.53 24.71
N GLY A 50 -29.46 -6.84 25.30
CA GLY A 50 -29.16 -8.17 25.84
C GLY A 50 -28.62 -9.18 24.82
N PHE A 51 -28.32 -8.78 23.58
CA PHE A 51 -27.68 -9.68 22.61
C PHE A 51 -26.26 -10.03 23.05
N GLN A 52 -25.94 -11.30 23.01
CA GLN A 52 -24.56 -11.77 23.27
C GLN A 52 -23.75 -11.79 21.97
N LEU A 53 -22.89 -10.79 21.82
CA LEU A 53 -21.98 -10.70 20.69
C LEU A 53 -20.70 -11.52 20.99
N GLY A 54 -20.31 -12.38 20.05
CA GLY A 54 -19.15 -13.26 20.19
C GLY A 54 -17.87 -12.66 19.56
N VAL A 55 -16.79 -13.45 19.58
CA VAL A 55 -15.46 -13.11 19.03
C VAL A 55 -15.56 -12.57 17.60
N VAL A 56 -16.37 -13.19 16.74
CA VAL A 56 -16.53 -12.77 15.33
C VAL A 56 -17.10 -11.36 15.20
N SER A 57 -18.09 -11.01 16.03
CA SER A 57 -18.71 -9.68 16.01
C SER A 57 -17.72 -8.60 16.45
N TYR A 58 -16.99 -8.85 17.55
CA TYR A 58 -15.93 -7.93 18.02
C TYR A 58 -14.80 -7.81 17.00
N GLY A 59 -14.31 -8.93 16.42
CA GLY A 59 -13.29 -8.92 15.37
C GLY A 59 -13.71 -8.13 14.13
N THR A 60 -14.97 -8.26 13.72
CA THR A 60 -15.54 -7.48 12.61
C THR A 60 -15.49 -5.98 12.88
N MET A 61 -15.88 -5.56 14.10
CA MET A 61 -15.84 -4.16 14.52
C MET A 61 -14.42 -3.62 14.62
N ILE A 62 -13.51 -4.38 15.24
CA ILE A 62 -12.09 -4.02 15.36
C ILE A 62 -11.47 -3.83 13.96
N ASN A 63 -11.68 -4.78 13.04
CA ASN A 63 -11.20 -4.66 11.66
C ASN A 63 -11.77 -3.41 10.95
N GLY A 64 -13.07 -3.15 11.09
CA GLY A 64 -13.71 -1.96 10.53
C GLY A 64 -13.12 -0.66 11.07
N LEU A 65 -12.89 -0.58 12.38
CA LEU A 65 -12.30 0.57 13.07
C LEU A 65 -10.85 0.82 12.61
N CYS A 66 -10.01 -0.23 12.56
CA CYS A 66 -8.62 -0.11 12.11
C CYS A 66 -8.54 0.32 10.64
N LYS A 67 -9.39 -0.23 9.76
CA LYS A 67 -9.45 0.20 8.34
C LYS A 67 -9.90 1.65 8.16
N ALA A 68 -10.69 2.18 9.08
CA ALA A 68 -11.16 3.57 9.07
C ALA A 68 -10.19 4.54 9.78
N GLY A 69 -8.98 4.12 10.16
CA GLY A 69 -8.03 4.95 10.88
C GLY A 69 -8.48 5.34 12.30
N LYS A 70 -9.28 4.49 12.94
CA LYS A 70 -9.79 4.71 14.31
C LYS A 70 -9.26 3.65 15.28
N THR A 71 -7.97 3.34 15.19
CA THR A 71 -7.35 2.22 15.90
C THR A 71 -7.41 2.39 17.43
N ARG A 72 -7.30 3.62 17.94
CA ARG A 72 -7.47 3.88 19.38
C ARG A 72 -8.88 3.52 19.89
N VAL A 73 -9.92 3.64 19.04
CA VAL A 73 -11.28 3.21 19.40
C VAL A 73 -11.38 1.69 19.40
N ALA A 74 -10.66 1.01 18.48
CA ALA A 74 -10.57 -0.44 18.47
C ALA A 74 -9.93 -1.00 19.76
N VAL A 75 -8.88 -0.34 20.29
CA VAL A 75 -8.30 -0.70 21.61
C VAL A 75 -9.33 -0.57 22.74
N LYS A 76 -10.10 0.53 22.76
CA LYS A 76 -11.16 0.68 23.78
C LYS A 76 -12.21 -0.43 23.67
N LEU A 77 -12.53 -0.85 22.45
CA LEU A 77 -13.48 -1.96 22.23
C LEU A 77 -12.86 -3.30 22.69
N LEU A 78 -11.57 -3.54 22.42
CA LEU A 78 -10.84 -4.71 22.93
C LEU A 78 -10.86 -4.75 24.47
N GLN A 79 -10.63 -3.60 25.13
CA GLN A 79 -10.70 -3.49 26.58
C GLN A 79 -12.12 -3.71 27.14
N LYS A 80 -13.18 -3.21 26.46
CA LYS A 80 -14.56 -3.50 26.84
C LYS A 80 -14.88 -5.00 26.74
N MET A 81 -14.34 -5.68 25.72
CA MET A 81 -14.50 -7.12 25.51
C MET A 81 -13.88 -7.93 26.67
N THR A 82 -12.71 -7.55 27.18
CA THR A 82 -12.04 -8.27 28.29
C THR A 82 -12.82 -8.24 29.59
N ARG A 83 -13.73 -7.28 29.78
CA ARG A 83 -14.65 -7.20 30.94
C ARG A 83 -15.86 -8.14 30.83
N ARG A 84 -15.97 -8.88 29.73
CA ARG A 84 -17.03 -9.83 29.41
C ARG A 84 -16.46 -11.24 29.29
N PRO A 85 -17.27 -12.29 29.25
CA PRO A 85 -16.77 -13.66 29.10
C PRO A 85 -16.22 -13.97 27.70
N VAL A 86 -15.86 -12.95 26.91
CA VAL A 86 -15.30 -13.09 25.57
C VAL A 86 -13.83 -12.67 25.63
N LYS A 87 -12.92 -13.61 25.34
CA LYS A 87 -11.49 -13.33 25.38
C LYS A 87 -11.00 -12.84 24.03
N PRO A 88 -10.19 -11.77 23.98
CA PRO A 88 -9.47 -11.38 22.76
C PRO A 88 -8.55 -12.49 22.29
N ASP A 89 -8.45 -12.63 20.98
CA ASP A 89 -7.56 -13.60 20.34
C ASP A 89 -6.39 -12.92 19.62
N LEU A 90 -5.45 -13.73 19.15
CA LEU A 90 -4.28 -13.29 18.39
C LEU A 90 -4.66 -12.43 17.16
N VAL A 91 -5.77 -12.78 16.50
CA VAL A 91 -6.20 -12.08 15.28
C VAL A 91 -6.60 -10.63 15.58
N MET A 92 -7.30 -10.40 16.69
CA MET A 92 -7.69 -9.05 17.13
C MET A 92 -6.48 -8.19 17.47
N TYR A 93 -5.51 -8.75 18.21
CA TYR A 93 -4.27 -8.04 18.50
C TYR A 93 -3.51 -7.70 17.22
N ASN A 94 -3.37 -8.63 16.29
CA ASN A 94 -2.71 -8.40 15.01
C ASN A 94 -3.39 -7.30 14.18
N MET A 95 -4.73 -7.27 14.14
CA MET A 95 -5.49 -6.22 13.45
C MET A 95 -5.21 -4.83 14.02
N ILE A 96 -5.13 -4.71 15.36
CA ILE A 96 -4.91 -3.42 16.02
C ILE A 96 -3.45 -2.99 15.89
N ILE A 97 -2.50 -3.92 16.06
CA ILE A 97 -1.06 -3.67 15.86
C ILE A 97 -0.81 -3.17 14.42
N ASP A 98 -1.35 -3.87 13.42
CA ASP A 98 -1.26 -3.46 12.00
C ASP A 98 -1.92 -2.08 11.77
N GLY A 99 -3.07 -1.82 12.40
CA GLY A 99 -3.74 -0.54 12.37
C GLY A 99 -2.87 0.60 12.92
N PHE A 100 -2.26 0.43 14.08
CA PHE A 100 -1.33 1.41 14.66
C PHE A 100 -0.10 1.62 13.78
N CYS A 101 0.48 0.55 13.23
CA CYS A 101 1.62 0.64 12.32
C CYS A 101 1.27 1.47 11.07
N LYS A 102 0.08 1.29 10.48
CA LYS A 102 -0.41 2.07 9.34
C LYS A 102 -0.68 3.54 9.67
N GLU A 103 -1.07 3.82 10.90
CA GLU A 103 -1.25 5.20 11.40
C GLU A 103 0.07 5.85 11.86
N GLY A 104 1.21 5.16 11.76
CA GLY A 104 2.52 5.64 12.21
C GLY A 104 2.71 5.64 13.73
N LEU A 105 1.78 5.03 14.48
CA LEU A 105 1.77 4.98 15.94
C LEU A 105 2.54 3.75 16.45
N THR A 106 3.84 3.69 16.12
CA THR A 106 4.68 2.51 16.39
C THR A 106 4.89 2.23 17.87
N THR A 107 4.87 3.26 18.73
CA THR A 107 4.99 3.08 20.18
C THR A 107 3.77 2.38 20.74
N GLU A 108 2.57 2.83 20.39
CA GLU A 108 1.32 2.21 20.79
C GLU A 108 1.17 0.77 20.26
N ALA A 109 1.69 0.53 19.03
CA ALA A 109 1.74 -0.81 18.46
C ALA A 109 2.63 -1.75 19.29
N TYR A 110 3.80 -1.27 19.73
CA TYR A 110 4.74 -2.04 20.54
C TYR A 110 4.22 -2.26 21.96
N ASP A 111 3.60 -1.26 22.58
CA ASP A 111 2.97 -1.37 23.90
C ASP A 111 1.87 -2.46 23.89
N LEU A 112 1.05 -2.47 22.81
CA LEU A 112 0.01 -3.48 22.65
C LEU A 112 0.59 -4.89 22.39
N PHE A 113 1.73 -4.98 21.70
CA PHE A 113 2.47 -6.22 21.53
C PHE A 113 2.98 -6.75 22.88
N CYS A 114 3.49 -5.91 23.77
CA CYS A 114 3.89 -6.29 25.13
C CYS A 114 2.68 -6.77 25.94
N GLU A 115 1.58 -6.01 25.91
CA GLU A 115 0.31 -6.39 26.58
C GLU A 115 -0.18 -7.77 26.11
N MET A 116 -0.09 -8.06 24.81
CA MET A 116 -0.46 -9.36 24.25
C MET A 116 0.34 -10.51 24.87
N ILE A 117 1.66 -10.33 25.00
CA ILE A 117 2.55 -11.32 25.59
C ILE A 117 2.24 -11.50 27.08
N ASP A 118 2.05 -10.41 27.83
CA ASP A 118 1.73 -10.44 29.27
C ASP A 118 0.40 -11.17 29.54
N ARG A 119 -0.52 -11.15 28.58
CA ARG A 119 -1.78 -11.91 28.63
C ARG A 119 -1.64 -13.37 28.18
N GLY A 120 -0.43 -13.84 27.89
CA GLY A 120 -0.15 -15.22 27.47
C GLY A 120 -0.54 -15.52 26.02
N ILE A 121 -0.76 -14.49 25.18
CA ILE A 121 -1.05 -14.68 23.76
C ILE A 121 0.29 -14.62 23.01
N SER A 122 0.71 -15.75 22.43
CA SER A 122 1.99 -15.86 21.73
C SER A 122 1.96 -15.13 20.37
N PRO A 123 2.92 -14.22 20.11
CA PRO A 123 3.07 -13.59 18.80
C PRO A 123 3.40 -14.61 17.71
N ASN A 124 2.98 -14.31 16.48
CA ASN A 124 3.31 -15.13 15.32
C ASN A 124 4.01 -14.29 14.22
N VAL A 125 4.29 -14.92 13.08
CA VAL A 125 4.92 -14.25 11.92
C VAL A 125 4.17 -12.99 11.49
N VAL A 126 2.84 -12.96 11.57
CA VAL A 126 2.02 -11.78 11.20
C VAL A 126 2.27 -10.64 12.17
N THR A 127 2.29 -10.92 13.48
CA THR A 127 2.55 -9.93 14.53
C THR A 127 3.90 -9.23 14.31
N TYR A 128 4.96 -10.04 14.16
CA TYR A 128 6.32 -9.51 13.95
C TYR A 128 6.42 -8.74 12.62
N SER A 129 5.86 -9.27 11.53
CA SER A 129 5.92 -8.62 10.22
C SER A 129 5.19 -7.28 10.22
N SER A 130 4.03 -7.17 10.88
CA SER A 130 3.31 -5.90 11.02
C SER A 130 4.12 -4.85 11.79
N LEU A 131 4.76 -5.25 12.91
CA LEU A 131 5.62 -4.35 13.67
C LEU A 131 6.86 -3.94 12.87
N ILE A 132 7.58 -4.90 12.27
CA ILE A 132 8.75 -4.63 11.44
C ILE A 132 8.39 -3.63 10.33
N HIS A 133 7.25 -3.85 9.63
CA HIS A 133 6.76 -2.94 8.62
C HIS A 133 6.50 -1.53 9.18
N GLY A 134 5.80 -1.43 10.31
CA GLY A 134 5.51 -0.15 10.95
C GLY A 134 6.77 0.61 11.34
N PHE A 135 7.77 -0.06 11.91
CA PHE A 135 9.06 0.56 12.23
C PHE A 135 9.84 0.97 10.98
N CYS A 136 9.82 0.16 9.91
CA CYS A 136 10.45 0.52 8.64
C CYS A 136 9.81 1.76 8.00
N VAL A 137 8.47 1.86 7.99
CA VAL A 137 7.74 3.03 7.45
C VAL A 137 8.06 4.32 8.22
N MET A 138 8.41 4.22 9.49
CA MET A 138 8.78 5.35 10.34
C MET A 138 10.30 5.59 10.43
N ASP A 139 11.07 5.03 9.48
CA ASP A 139 12.53 5.14 9.40
C ASP A 139 13.29 4.66 10.66
N LYS A 140 12.65 3.79 11.46
CA LYS A 140 13.23 3.20 12.68
C LYS A 140 13.87 1.84 12.38
N TRP A 141 14.86 1.82 11.50
CA TRP A 141 15.52 0.62 11.02
C TRP A 141 16.15 -0.25 12.11
N PRO A 142 16.85 0.33 13.15
CA PRO A 142 17.45 -0.46 14.21
C PRO A 142 16.42 -1.29 14.99
N GLU A 143 15.25 -0.70 15.27
CA GLU A 143 14.17 -1.37 15.97
C GLU A 143 13.55 -2.50 15.12
N ALA A 144 13.39 -2.25 13.82
CA ALA A 144 12.90 -3.27 12.87
C ALA A 144 13.84 -4.48 12.81
N VAL A 145 15.15 -4.25 12.73
CA VAL A 145 16.17 -5.31 12.74
C VAL A 145 16.20 -6.04 14.08
N LYS A 146 16.03 -5.33 15.19
CA LYS A 146 15.94 -5.95 16.52
C LYS A 146 14.76 -6.91 16.60
N LEU A 147 13.58 -6.50 16.12
CA LEU A 147 12.38 -7.36 16.07
C LEU A 147 12.57 -8.57 15.16
N PHE A 148 13.21 -8.39 14.01
CA PHE A 148 13.54 -9.48 13.10
C PHE A 148 14.46 -10.51 13.75
N ASN A 149 15.48 -10.08 14.49
CA ASN A 149 16.36 -10.98 15.22
C ASN A 149 15.64 -11.66 16.39
N GLU A 150 14.80 -10.94 17.14
CA GLU A 150 13.99 -11.49 18.22
C GLU A 150 13.06 -12.59 17.72
N MET A 151 12.36 -12.35 16.59
CA MET A 151 11.51 -13.32 15.93
C MET A 151 12.24 -14.64 15.65
N ARG A 152 13.46 -14.55 15.11
CA ARG A 152 14.29 -15.73 14.82
C ARG A 152 14.78 -16.45 16.09
N LEU A 153 15.14 -15.70 17.13
CA LEU A 153 15.53 -16.28 18.42
C LEU A 153 14.39 -17.02 19.12
N LYS A 154 13.14 -16.66 18.81
CA LYS A 154 11.94 -17.33 19.32
C LYS A 154 11.43 -18.44 18.38
N ASP A 155 12.27 -18.90 17.45
CA ASP A 155 11.93 -19.94 16.45
C ASP A 155 10.69 -19.63 15.61
N ILE A 156 10.36 -18.33 15.45
CA ILE A 156 9.32 -17.89 14.53
C ILE A 156 9.98 -17.60 13.18
N ASN A 157 9.76 -18.48 12.20
CA ASN A 157 10.40 -18.36 10.89
C ASN A 157 9.87 -17.16 10.08
N PRO A 158 10.75 -16.22 9.66
CA PRO A 158 10.38 -15.18 8.74
C PRO A 158 9.94 -15.79 7.40
N ASN A 159 8.88 -15.25 6.81
CA ASN A 159 8.40 -15.63 5.48
C ASN A 159 8.85 -14.62 4.41
N VAL A 160 8.53 -14.90 3.14
CA VAL A 160 8.84 -14.00 2.00
C VAL A 160 8.39 -12.56 2.25
N TYR A 161 7.23 -12.37 2.88
CA TYR A 161 6.69 -11.04 3.18
C TYR A 161 7.59 -10.28 4.19
N THR A 162 8.00 -10.95 5.29
CA THR A 162 8.90 -10.36 6.30
C THR A 162 10.22 -9.93 5.68
N PHE A 163 10.82 -10.79 4.84
CA PHE A 163 12.06 -10.48 4.14
C PHE A 163 11.89 -9.31 3.15
N SER A 164 10.80 -9.30 2.37
CA SER A 164 10.54 -8.24 1.39
C SER A 164 10.38 -6.86 2.04
N ILE A 165 9.77 -6.78 3.22
CA ILE A 165 9.67 -5.54 4.00
C ILE A 165 11.07 -4.99 4.32
N LEU A 166 11.98 -5.83 4.79
CA LEU A 166 13.34 -5.40 5.14
C LEU A 166 14.16 -5.04 3.91
N VAL A 167 14.01 -5.79 2.80
CA VAL A 167 14.67 -5.48 1.54
C VAL A 167 14.22 -4.11 1.03
N ASP A 168 12.91 -3.87 0.98
CA ASP A 168 12.33 -2.59 0.56
C ASP A 168 12.84 -1.43 1.43
N ALA A 169 12.84 -1.63 2.74
CA ALA A 169 13.31 -0.66 3.71
C ALA A 169 14.78 -0.27 3.48
N PHE A 170 15.68 -1.26 3.35
CA PHE A 170 17.10 -0.99 3.11
C PHE A 170 17.36 -0.41 1.71
N CYS A 171 16.57 -0.76 0.71
CA CYS A 171 16.63 -0.13 -0.61
C CYS A 171 16.28 1.37 -0.54
N LYS A 172 15.25 1.73 0.22
CA LYS A 172 14.84 3.14 0.43
C LYS A 172 15.85 3.93 1.28
N GLU A 173 16.48 3.27 2.25
CA GLU A 173 17.61 3.85 3.03
C GLU A 173 18.86 4.11 2.14
N GLY A 174 18.93 3.52 0.93
CA GLY A 174 20.11 3.54 0.08
C GLY A 174 21.18 2.51 0.46
N SER A 175 20.88 1.59 1.38
CA SER A 175 21.80 0.57 1.88
C SER A 175 21.68 -0.74 1.10
N MET A 176 22.03 -0.73 -0.20
CA MET A 176 21.92 -1.89 -1.08
C MET A 176 22.67 -3.14 -0.57
N THR A 177 23.83 -2.96 0.05
CA THR A 177 24.60 -4.07 0.64
C THR A 177 23.82 -4.79 1.77
N LYS A 178 23.08 -4.05 2.59
CA LYS A 178 22.21 -4.63 3.60
C LYS A 178 21.01 -5.34 2.95
N ALA A 179 20.39 -4.74 1.92
CA ALA A 179 19.29 -5.36 1.19
C ALA A 179 19.71 -6.70 0.56
N GLU A 180 20.87 -6.75 -0.08
CA GLU A 180 21.44 -7.99 -0.64
C GLU A 180 21.75 -9.04 0.45
N ALA A 181 22.27 -8.62 1.60
CA ALA A 181 22.52 -9.52 2.73
C ALA A 181 21.22 -10.12 3.29
N ILE A 182 20.12 -9.36 3.32
CA ILE A 182 18.79 -9.87 3.68
C ILE A 182 18.30 -10.90 2.66
N VAL A 183 18.48 -10.65 1.36
CA VAL A 183 18.12 -11.62 0.31
C VAL A 183 18.96 -12.90 0.42
N ALA A 184 20.25 -12.77 0.69
CA ALA A 184 21.09 -13.95 0.94
C ALA A 184 20.64 -14.74 2.17
N THR A 185 20.20 -14.07 3.24
CA THR A 185 19.63 -14.69 4.43
C THR A 185 18.29 -15.38 4.12
N MET A 186 17.42 -14.73 3.35
CA MET A 186 16.16 -15.28 2.86
C MET A 186 16.38 -16.62 2.14
N MET A 187 17.34 -16.65 1.20
CA MET A 187 17.67 -17.87 0.45
C MET A 187 18.24 -18.99 1.36
N LYS A 188 19.07 -18.64 2.36
CA LYS A 188 19.57 -19.59 3.34
C LYS A 188 18.46 -20.19 4.24
N CYS A 189 17.38 -19.43 4.46
CA CYS A 189 16.18 -19.90 5.15
C CYS A 189 15.24 -20.75 4.27
N GLY A 190 15.60 -20.99 3.01
CA GLY A 190 14.79 -21.77 2.06
C GLY A 190 13.71 -20.95 1.33
N GLU A 191 13.61 -19.65 1.64
CA GLU A 191 12.65 -18.75 0.99
C GLU A 191 13.24 -18.18 -0.31
N LYS A 192 12.44 -18.12 -1.38
CA LYS A 192 12.89 -17.58 -2.68
C LYS A 192 12.37 -16.16 -2.88
N PRO A 193 13.22 -15.23 -3.35
CA PRO A 193 12.75 -13.90 -3.76
C PRO A 193 11.61 -14.02 -4.79
N ASN A 194 10.51 -13.34 -4.52
CA ASN A 194 9.38 -13.21 -5.43
C ASN A 194 9.49 -11.92 -6.26
N ASP A 195 8.45 -11.61 -7.04
CA ASP A 195 8.35 -10.38 -7.82
C ASP A 195 8.45 -9.11 -6.95
N VAL A 196 7.82 -9.09 -5.77
CA VAL A 196 7.89 -7.96 -4.83
C VAL A 196 9.32 -7.73 -4.37
N THR A 197 10.01 -8.78 -3.90
CA THR A 197 11.42 -8.69 -3.45
C THR A 197 12.33 -8.16 -4.56
N ASN A 198 12.18 -8.70 -5.78
CA ASN A 198 12.99 -8.30 -6.92
C ASN A 198 12.67 -6.86 -7.36
N ASN A 199 11.40 -6.45 -7.37
CA ASN A 199 11.00 -5.10 -7.69
C ASN A 199 11.57 -4.08 -6.68
N SER A 200 11.55 -4.38 -5.38
CA SER A 200 12.18 -3.53 -4.36
C SER A 200 13.69 -3.38 -4.59
N LEU A 201 14.41 -4.47 -4.94
CA LEU A 201 15.84 -4.39 -5.29
C LEU A 201 16.07 -3.56 -6.56
N MET A 202 15.25 -3.77 -7.61
CA MET A 202 15.34 -3.02 -8.86
C MET A 202 15.12 -1.53 -8.62
N GLU A 203 14.12 -1.17 -7.80
CA GLU A 203 13.86 0.22 -7.41
C GLU A 203 15.03 0.80 -6.62
N GLY A 204 15.58 0.06 -5.65
CA GLY A 204 16.77 0.45 -4.89
C GLY A 204 17.96 0.74 -5.78
N TYR A 205 18.28 -0.12 -6.75
CA TYR A 205 19.33 0.14 -7.72
C TYR A 205 19.07 1.40 -8.56
N CYS A 206 17.82 1.62 -9.00
CA CYS A 206 17.45 2.84 -9.74
C CYS A 206 17.59 4.10 -8.87
N LEU A 207 17.23 4.04 -7.58
CA LEU A 207 17.44 5.16 -6.64
C LEU A 207 18.92 5.51 -6.45
N MET A 208 19.80 4.51 -6.51
CA MET A 208 21.25 4.70 -6.47
C MET A 208 21.86 5.02 -7.84
N ASN A 209 21.05 5.40 -8.83
CA ASN A 209 21.45 5.67 -10.21
C ASN A 209 22.18 4.50 -10.90
N ASN A 210 21.96 3.28 -10.43
CA ASN A 210 22.57 2.06 -10.99
C ASN A 210 21.53 1.25 -11.80
N VAL A 211 21.03 1.85 -12.87
CA VAL A 211 20.01 1.25 -13.72
C VAL A 211 20.49 -0.04 -14.40
N PHE A 212 21.83 -0.21 -14.59
CA PHE A 212 22.39 -1.40 -15.20
C PHE A 212 22.20 -2.65 -14.33
N GLU A 213 22.41 -2.55 -13.01
CA GLU A 213 22.12 -3.65 -12.09
C GLU A 213 20.63 -3.94 -12.00
N SER A 214 19.78 -2.90 -12.02
CA SER A 214 18.33 -3.07 -12.10
C SER A 214 17.91 -3.85 -13.36
N LYS A 215 18.47 -3.51 -14.53
CA LYS A 215 18.23 -4.22 -15.80
C LYS A 215 18.76 -5.66 -15.76
N ARG A 216 19.94 -5.89 -15.15
CA ARG A 216 20.50 -7.23 -14.97
C ARG A 216 19.56 -8.11 -14.12
N LEU A 217 19.02 -7.56 -13.04
CA LEU A 217 18.08 -8.26 -12.18
C LEU A 217 16.76 -8.58 -12.91
N PHE A 218 16.22 -7.62 -13.67
CA PHE A 218 15.04 -7.83 -14.51
C PHE A 218 15.26 -8.99 -15.52
N ASN A 219 16.40 -9.01 -16.21
CA ASN A 219 16.71 -10.09 -17.14
C ASN A 219 16.87 -11.44 -16.43
N LYS A 220 17.42 -11.44 -15.21
CA LYS A 220 17.52 -12.64 -14.37
C LYS A 220 16.14 -13.16 -13.97
N MET A 221 15.19 -12.28 -13.64
CA MET A 221 13.80 -12.66 -13.35
C MET A 221 13.18 -13.39 -14.54
N VAL A 222 13.32 -12.82 -15.75
CA VAL A 222 12.82 -13.44 -16.98
C VAL A 222 13.47 -14.81 -17.21
N GLY A 223 14.79 -14.93 -17.04
CA GLY A 223 15.54 -16.18 -17.24
C GLY A 223 15.24 -17.26 -16.19
N SER A 224 14.77 -16.88 -15.00
CA SER A 224 14.40 -17.82 -13.92
C SER A 224 12.94 -18.26 -13.95
N GLY A 225 12.15 -17.80 -14.94
CA GLY A 225 10.73 -18.11 -15.05
C GLY A 225 9.82 -17.27 -14.15
N LEU A 226 10.36 -16.27 -13.44
CA LEU A 226 9.57 -15.23 -12.78
C LEU A 226 9.10 -14.25 -13.86
N ALA A 227 7.77 -14.17 -14.06
CA ALA A 227 7.20 -13.23 -15.02
C ALA A 227 7.28 -11.80 -14.47
N PRO A 228 8.02 -10.87 -15.13
CA PRO A 228 7.92 -9.46 -14.79
C PRO A 228 6.48 -8.97 -14.92
N CYS A 229 6.07 -8.04 -14.07
CA CYS A 229 4.76 -7.41 -14.10
C CYS A 229 4.88 -5.94 -14.56
N VAL A 230 3.74 -5.26 -14.72
CA VAL A 230 3.69 -3.83 -15.08
C VAL A 230 4.60 -2.98 -14.18
N ILE A 231 4.65 -3.29 -12.87
CA ILE A 231 5.50 -2.58 -11.90
C ILE A 231 6.98 -2.75 -12.24
N SER A 232 7.43 -3.96 -12.63
CA SER A 232 8.83 -4.21 -13.02
C SER A 232 9.24 -3.37 -14.24
N TYR A 233 8.36 -3.26 -15.24
CA TYR A 233 8.57 -2.40 -16.40
C TYR A 233 8.61 -0.92 -16.00
N ASN A 234 7.67 -0.47 -15.16
CA ASN A 234 7.61 0.93 -14.71
C ASN A 234 8.87 1.35 -13.95
N ILE A 235 9.43 0.48 -13.09
CA ILE A 235 10.68 0.74 -12.37
C ILE A 235 11.83 0.98 -13.35
N LEU A 236 12.01 0.09 -14.34
CA LEU A 236 13.08 0.23 -15.32
C LEU A 236 12.89 1.43 -16.25
N ILE A 237 11.68 1.65 -16.77
CA ILE A 237 11.37 2.80 -17.62
C ILE A 237 11.67 4.10 -16.87
N ASN A 238 11.22 4.22 -15.61
CA ASN A 238 11.49 5.40 -14.78
C ASN A 238 12.99 5.57 -14.52
N GLY A 239 13.70 4.48 -14.18
CA GLY A 239 15.15 4.48 -13.96
C GLY A 239 15.91 4.95 -15.22
N LEU A 240 15.60 4.39 -16.39
CA LEU A 240 16.19 4.78 -17.68
C LEU A 240 15.92 6.24 -18.03
N CYS A 241 14.67 6.71 -17.83
CA CYS A 241 14.30 8.10 -18.06
C CYS A 241 15.06 9.07 -17.15
N LYS A 242 15.25 8.74 -15.87
CA LYS A 242 16.06 9.54 -14.94
C LYS A 242 17.51 9.64 -15.37
N MET A 243 18.06 8.58 -15.97
CA MET A 243 19.42 8.54 -16.53
C MET A 243 19.52 9.13 -17.95
N LYS A 244 18.45 9.73 -18.47
CA LYS A 244 18.33 10.28 -19.84
C LYS A 244 18.52 9.23 -20.94
N MET A 245 18.33 7.94 -20.64
CA MET A 245 18.44 6.83 -21.60
C MET A 245 17.07 6.55 -22.22
N VAL A 246 16.46 7.57 -22.84
CA VAL A 246 15.05 7.54 -23.26
C VAL A 246 14.81 6.55 -24.39
N ASP A 247 15.79 6.33 -25.29
CA ASP A 247 15.64 5.36 -26.38
C ASP A 247 15.49 3.92 -25.87
N GLU A 248 16.24 3.57 -24.80
CA GLU A 248 16.08 2.27 -24.14
C GLU A 248 14.75 2.18 -23.40
N ALA A 249 14.31 3.26 -22.76
CA ALA A 249 12.99 3.32 -22.12
C ALA A 249 11.86 3.11 -23.14
N MET A 250 11.92 3.74 -24.29
CA MET A 250 10.98 3.56 -25.39
C MET A 250 11.02 2.16 -26.00
N SER A 251 12.19 1.54 -26.07
CA SER A 251 12.33 0.15 -26.51
C SER A 251 11.65 -0.81 -25.51
N LEU A 252 11.83 -0.58 -24.21
CA LEU A 252 11.19 -1.37 -23.15
C LEU A 252 9.67 -1.17 -23.12
N PHE A 253 9.19 0.03 -23.37
CA PHE A 253 7.77 0.34 -23.52
C PHE A 253 7.15 -0.43 -24.69
N LYS A 254 7.82 -0.49 -25.84
CA LYS A 254 7.40 -1.30 -27.00
C LYS A 254 7.42 -2.79 -26.68
N GLU A 255 8.38 -3.26 -25.90
CA GLU A 255 8.44 -4.64 -25.44
C GLU A 255 7.26 -4.99 -24.54
N MET A 256 6.91 -4.09 -23.59
CA MET A 256 5.75 -4.22 -22.72
C MET A 256 4.47 -4.46 -23.52
N HIS A 257 4.27 -3.72 -24.62
CA HIS A 257 3.14 -3.93 -25.54
C HIS A 257 3.18 -5.30 -26.25
N ARG A 258 4.34 -5.69 -26.78
CA ARG A 258 4.50 -6.99 -27.44
C ARG A 258 4.18 -8.17 -26.52
N LYS A 259 4.41 -8.00 -25.22
CA LYS A 259 4.08 -8.99 -24.18
C LYS A 259 2.66 -8.83 -23.62
N SER A 260 1.81 -8.03 -24.25
CA SER A 260 0.41 -7.78 -23.88
C SER A 260 0.22 -7.19 -22.48
N PHE A 261 1.21 -6.50 -21.93
CA PHE A 261 1.03 -5.69 -20.73
C PHE A 261 0.40 -4.35 -21.11
N THR A 262 -0.61 -3.93 -20.36
CA THR A 262 -1.24 -2.62 -20.53
C THR A 262 -0.47 -1.58 -19.74
N PRO A 263 0.15 -0.57 -20.40
CA PRO A 263 0.75 0.55 -19.70
C PRO A 263 -0.27 1.30 -18.86
N ASP A 264 0.13 1.75 -17.71
CA ASP A 264 -0.67 2.54 -16.79
C ASP A 264 -0.22 4.02 -16.77
N ILE A 265 -0.88 4.81 -15.96
CA ILE A 265 -0.57 6.24 -15.83
C ILE A 265 0.87 6.48 -15.34
N VAL A 266 1.47 5.55 -14.60
CA VAL A 266 2.85 5.63 -14.11
C VAL A 266 3.82 5.44 -15.28
N THR A 267 3.54 4.49 -16.16
CA THR A 267 4.33 4.25 -17.40
C THR A 267 4.38 5.53 -18.24
N TYR A 268 3.21 6.10 -18.56
CA TYR A 268 3.12 7.29 -19.39
C TYR A 268 3.75 8.52 -18.73
N SER A 269 3.54 8.73 -17.42
CA SER A 269 4.16 9.84 -16.70
C SER A 269 5.68 9.75 -16.68
N SER A 270 6.24 8.54 -16.51
CA SER A 270 7.69 8.34 -16.52
C SER A 270 8.31 8.61 -17.88
N LEU A 271 7.64 8.20 -18.98
CA LEU A 271 8.10 8.46 -20.34
C LEU A 271 8.05 9.95 -20.68
N VAL A 272 6.96 10.62 -20.33
CA VAL A 272 6.79 12.07 -20.55
C VAL A 272 7.85 12.87 -19.80
N ASP A 273 8.10 12.55 -18.52
CA ASP A 273 9.16 13.17 -17.73
C ASP A 273 10.55 12.96 -18.36
N GLY A 274 10.84 11.73 -18.82
CA GLY A 274 12.09 11.39 -19.50
C GLY A 274 12.27 12.12 -20.83
N LEU A 275 11.23 12.24 -21.65
CA LEU A 275 11.25 12.96 -22.92
C LEU A 275 11.53 14.45 -22.72
N PHE A 276 10.87 15.10 -21.76
CA PHE A 276 11.16 16.50 -21.43
C PHE A 276 12.61 16.67 -20.95
N LYS A 277 13.09 15.84 -20.04
CA LYS A 277 14.48 15.90 -19.54
C LYS A 277 15.53 15.67 -20.62
N SER A 278 15.17 15.02 -21.72
CA SER A 278 16.02 14.75 -22.86
C SER A 278 15.82 15.74 -24.00
N GLY A 279 14.96 16.76 -23.84
CA GLY A 279 14.68 17.77 -24.85
C GLY A 279 13.84 17.27 -26.03
N ARG A 280 13.23 16.08 -25.95
CA ARG A 280 12.44 15.46 -27.02
C ARG A 280 10.96 15.81 -26.91
N ILE A 281 10.66 17.10 -26.94
CA ILE A 281 9.31 17.63 -26.70
C ILE A 281 8.31 17.19 -27.79
N SER A 282 8.77 17.05 -29.05
CA SER A 282 7.93 16.54 -30.15
C SER A 282 7.32 15.17 -29.86
N ASP A 283 8.08 14.30 -29.22
CA ASP A 283 7.66 12.91 -28.99
C ASP A 283 6.66 12.78 -27.82
N VAL A 284 6.57 13.82 -26.98
CA VAL A 284 5.59 13.88 -25.88
C VAL A 284 4.16 13.82 -26.41
N GLN A 285 3.89 14.47 -27.55
CA GLN A 285 2.57 14.48 -28.14
C GLN A 285 2.12 13.10 -28.61
N ASP A 286 3.05 12.30 -29.15
CA ASP A 286 2.77 10.94 -29.60
C ASP A 286 2.40 10.02 -28.41
N ILE A 287 3.10 10.19 -27.29
CA ILE A 287 2.82 9.44 -26.04
C ILE A 287 1.43 9.83 -25.49
N ILE A 288 1.05 11.10 -25.54
CA ILE A 288 -0.28 11.55 -25.11
C ILE A 288 -1.37 10.96 -26.02
N TYR A 289 -1.17 10.96 -27.31
CA TYR A 289 -2.12 10.36 -28.27
C TYR A 289 -2.28 8.87 -28.02
N GLU A 290 -1.18 8.13 -27.86
CA GLU A 290 -1.22 6.70 -27.58
C GLU A 290 -1.95 6.39 -26.25
N MET A 291 -1.69 7.19 -25.20
CA MET A 291 -2.37 7.07 -23.92
C MET A 291 -3.89 7.20 -24.05
N HIS A 292 -4.35 8.21 -24.82
CA HIS A 292 -5.77 8.44 -25.07
C HIS A 292 -6.40 7.33 -25.93
N ASP A 293 -5.72 6.91 -26.99
CA ASP A 293 -6.18 5.83 -27.87
C ASP A 293 -6.42 4.51 -27.12
N ARG A 294 -5.58 4.26 -26.10
CA ARG A 294 -5.70 3.10 -25.23
C ARG A 294 -6.69 3.28 -24.06
N GLY A 295 -7.37 4.40 -23.99
CA GLY A 295 -8.37 4.68 -22.95
C GLY A 295 -7.79 4.90 -21.54
N CYS A 296 -6.48 5.17 -21.42
CA CYS A 296 -5.87 5.53 -20.15
C CYS A 296 -6.17 6.99 -19.83
N ALA A 297 -7.08 7.24 -18.88
CA ALA A 297 -7.49 8.60 -18.52
C ALA A 297 -6.37 9.32 -17.73
N PRO A 298 -5.95 10.54 -18.16
CA PRO A 298 -4.98 11.32 -17.42
C PRO A 298 -5.55 11.80 -16.08
N ASN A 299 -4.71 11.77 -15.05
CA ASN A 299 -5.01 12.28 -13.72
C ASN A 299 -4.18 13.53 -13.41
N ILE A 300 -4.42 14.14 -12.23
CA ILE A 300 -3.72 15.38 -11.84
C ILE A 300 -2.19 15.18 -11.74
N VAL A 301 -1.71 13.97 -11.43
CA VAL A 301 -0.27 13.69 -11.38
C VAL A 301 0.34 13.77 -12.78
N PHE A 302 -0.28 13.13 -13.77
CA PHE A 302 0.16 13.19 -15.17
C PHE A 302 0.18 14.62 -15.71
N TYR A 303 -0.90 15.38 -15.47
CA TYR A 303 -0.96 16.78 -15.87
C TYR A 303 0.10 17.63 -15.18
N SER A 304 0.39 17.38 -13.90
CA SER A 304 1.48 18.07 -13.20
C SER A 304 2.85 17.74 -13.81
N THR A 305 3.09 16.51 -14.25
CA THR A 305 4.31 16.15 -14.99
C THR A 305 4.42 16.90 -16.32
N LEU A 306 3.32 17.01 -17.08
CA LEU A 306 3.30 17.81 -18.32
C LEU A 306 3.57 19.29 -18.06
N LEU A 307 2.92 19.86 -17.05
CA LEU A 307 3.12 21.28 -16.69
C LEU A 307 4.57 21.54 -16.28
N ASP A 308 5.15 20.69 -15.42
CA ASP A 308 6.55 20.79 -14.98
C ASP A 308 7.52 20.72 -16.17
N GLY A 309 7.30 19.77 -17.06
CA GLY A 309 8.08 19.62 -18.30
C GLY A 309 8.00 20.83 -19.21
N LEU A 310 6.80 21.37 -19.44
CA LEU A 310 6.58 22.56 -20.27
C LEU A 310 7.23 23.81 -19.65
N CYS A 311 7.08 24.04 -18.35
CA CYS A 311 7.68 25.17 -17.65
C CYS A 311 9.22 25.09 -17.71
N LYS A 312 9.82 23.94 -17.40
CA LYS A 312 11.29 23.73 -17.46
C LYS A 312 11.86 23.81 -18.87
N SER A 313 11.04 23.57 -19.89
CA SER A 313 11.41 23.69 -21.31
C SER A 313 11.11 25.08 -21.89
N HIS A 314 10.74 26.06 -21.05
CA HIS A 314 10.41 27.44 -21.44
C HIS A 314 9.18 27.59 -22.37
N HIS A 315 8.27 26.61 -22.36
CA HIS A 315 7.00 26.64 -23.11
C HIS A 315 5.84 27.16 -22.24
N LEU A 316 5.99 28.36 -21.66
CA LEU A 316 5.06 28.90 -20.65
C LEU A 316 3.64 29.12 -21.18
N ASP A 317 3.48 29.57 -22.44
CA ASP A 317 2.16 29.79 -23.04
C ASP A 317 1.39 28.45 -23.14
N GLN A 318 2.07 27.37 -23.48
CA GLN A 318 1.47 26.05 -23.56
C GLN A 318 1.12 25.53 -22.17
N ALA A 319 1.97 25.76 -21.17
CA ALA A 319 1.69 25.39 -19.78
C ALA A 319 0.46 26.11 -19.23
N ILE A 320 0.33 27.44 -19.47
CA ILE A 320 -0.84 28.23 -19.06
C ILE A 320 -2.12 27.75 -19.78
N SER A 321 -2.03 27.46 -21.06
CA SER A 321 -3.15 26.92 -21.84
C SER A 321 -3.61 25.56 -21.29
N LEU A 322 -2.67 24.66 -21.04
CA LEU A 322 -2.94 23.34 -20.43
C LEU A 322 -3.58 23.47 -19.03
N PHE A 323 -3.05 24.35 -18.20
CA PHE A 323 -3.63 24.59 -16.87
C PHE A 323 -5.08 25.06 -16.94
N ARG A 324 -5.39 26.00 -17.83
CA ARG A 324 -6.77 26.46 -18.06
C ARG A 324 -7.69 25.34 -18.53
N GLN A 325 -7.18 24.45 -19.38
CA GLN A 325 -7.92 23.30 -19.87
C GLN A 325 -8.24 22.31 -18.73
N ILE A 326 -7.27 22.00 -17.86
CA ILE A 326 -7.41 21.12 -16.69
C ILE A 326 -8.54 21.64 -15.77
N VAL A 327 -8.50 22.93 -15.44
CA VAL A 327 -9.52 23.57 -14.59
C VAL A 327 -10.91 23.54 -15.28
N LYS A 328 -10.99 23.80 -16.59
CA LYS A 328 -12.25 23.76 -17.36
C LYS A 328 -12.84 22.34 -17.40
N GLN A 329 -12.00 21.30 -17.39
CA GLN A 329 -12.43 19.89 -17.30
C GLN A 329 -12.89 19.47 -15.91
N GLY A 330 -12.84 20.36 -14.91
CA GLY A 330 -13.24 20.08 -13.54
C GLY A 330 -12.21 19.26 -12.73
N ILE A 331 -11.00 19.08 -13.26
CA ILE A 331 -9.91 18.43 -12.55
C ILE A 331 -9.35 19.45 -11.55
N ARG A 332 -9.33 19.09 -10.27
CA ARG A 332 -8.88 19.99 -9.19
C ARG A 332 -7.36 20.00 -9.10
N PRO A 333 -6.70 21.16 -9.39
CA PRO A 333 -5.27 21.32 -9.13
C PRO A 333 -4.96 21.15 -7.64
N ASN A 334 -3.82 20.56 -7.34
CA ASN A 334 -3.31 20.45 -5.98
C ASN A 334 -2.19 21.48 -5.72
N THR A 335 -1.70 21.54 -4.48
CA THR A 335 -0.61 22.46 -4.09
C THR A 335 0.61 22.30 -4.99
N TYR A 336 0.97 21.09 -5.36
CA TYR A 336 2.12 20.81 -6.24
C TYR A 336 1.92 21.42 -7.65
N THR A 337 0.71 21.32 -8.22
CA THR A 337 0.38 21.92 -9.51
C THR A 337 0.59 23.45 -9.50
N TYR A 338 0.17 24.13 -8.42
CA TYR A 338 0.39 25.57 -8.27
C TYR A 338 1.86 25.92 -8.08
N THR A 339 2.61 25.12 -7.30
CA THR A 339 4.05 25.32 -7.10
C THR A 339 4.83 25.28 -8.40
N ILE A 340 4.49 24.36 -9.32
CA ILE A 340 5.11 24.27 -10.66
C ILE A 340 4.91 25.57 -11.46
N LEU A 341 3.74 26.18 -11.38
CA LEU A 341 3.44 27.41 -12.15
C LEU A 341 4.05 28.67 -11.54
N ILE A 342 4.47 28.64 -10.28
CA ILE A 342 5.09 29.77 -9.57
C ILE A 342 6.61 29.71 -9.70
N ALA A 343 7.20 28.51 -9.85
CA ALA A 343 8.66 28.30 -9.94
C ALA A 343 9.20 28.66 -11.33
#